data_560bcbc1a40fcb0fed4ca13a6758ac76
#
_entry.id   560bcbc1a40fcb0fed4ca13a6758ac76
#
_cell.length_a   1.000
_cell.length_b   1.000
_cell.length_c   1.000
_cell.angle_alpha   90.00
_cell.angle_beta   90.00
_cell.angle_gamma   90.00
#
_symmetry.space_group_name_H-M   'P 1'
#
loop_
_entity.id
_entity.type
_entity.pdbx_description
1 polymer ?
#
loop_
_entity_poly.entity_id
_entity_poly.type
_entity_poly.pdbx_seq_one_letter_code
_entity_poly.pdbx_strand_id
1 'polypeptide(L)'
;MATYIVLLFCHLFFPYEGSTSSLIHPLHVSVVEINYDIPEKTLEITARIFTDDFEKVLGKKFGKKADFYSTTYTDQMAAMVKAYIPEHLTVWLDKKPIKYIYLGHEIIGEAVFVYFQAENTPLFSTLELKNSLLYDLFDDQSSINHVIVAGKRHSNKIVGPETTASFKFEKSGIIK
;
A
#
# COMPACT_ATOMS: atom_id res chain seq x y z
N MET A 1 -52.72 59.26 13.88
CA MET A 1 -51.27 59.27 13.69
C MET A 1 -50.82 57.80 13.78
N ALA A 2 -50.53 57.20 12.67
CA ALA A 2 -50.12 55.79 12.60
C ALA A 2 -48.58 55.71 12.41
N THR A 3 -47.92 55.14 13.39
CA THR A 3 -46.45 55.00 13.41
C THR A 3 -46.07 53.66 12.74
N TYR A 4 -45.50 53.76 11.55
CA TYR A 4 -44.96 52.55 10.84
C TYR A 4 -43.62 52.19 11.43
N ILE A 5 -43.54 50.98 12.05
CA ILE A 5 -42.28 50.36 12.46
C ILE A 5 -41.75 49.55 11.25
N VAL A 6 -40.67 50.06 10.65
CA VAL A 6 -39.91 49.35 9.61
C VAL A 6 -38.96 48.40 10.29
N LEU A 7 -39.28 47.10 10.27
CA LEU A 7 -38.36 46.02 10.68
C LEU A 7 -37.34 45.77 9.57
N LEU A 8 -36.11 46.26 9.78
CA LEU A 8 -34.98 46.01 8.92
C LEU A 8 -34.49 44.57 9.15
N PHE A 9 -34.81 43.66 8.22
CA PHE A 9 -34.37 42.26 8.27
C PHE A 9 -32.93 42.19 7.72
N CYS A 10 -31.96 42.26 8.64
CA CYS A 10 -30.55 42.13 8.30
C CYS A 10 -30.24 40.65 8.06
N HIS A 11 -30.26 40.22 6.80
CA HIS A 11 -29.80 38.89 6.40
C HIS A 11 -28.27 38.86 6.52
N LEU A 12 -27.79 38.33 7.62
CA LEU A 12 -26.38 37.93 7.77
C LEU A 12 -26.10 36.77 6.83
N PHE A 13 -25.54 37.08 5.66
CA PHE A 13 -24.87 36.09 4.82
C PHE A 13 -23.62 35.64 5.54
N PHE A 14 -23.71 34.53 6.28
CA PHE A 14 -22.50 33.77 6.66
C PHE A 14 -22.05 33.03 5.43
N PRO A 15 -20.82 33.23 4.94
CA PRO A 15 -20.24 32.33 3.95
C PRO A 15 -20.10 30.96 4.62
N TYR A 16 -20.85 29.99 4.11
CA TYR A 16 -20.64 28.57 4.46
C TYR A 16 -19.31 28.17 3.84
N GLU A 17 -18.23 28.30 4.61
CA GLU A 17 -16.97 27.65 4.25
C GLU A 17 -17.18 26.14 4.36
N GLY A 18 -17.46 25.52 3.22
CA GLY A 18 -17.48 24.08 3.09
C GLY A 18 -16.08 23.56 3.37
N SER A 19 -15.82 23.18 4.61
CA SER A 19 -14.64 22.39 4.94
C SER A 19 -14.72 21.10 4.14
N THR A 20 -13.94 21.01 3.07
CA THR A 20 -13.60 19.71 2.47
C THR A 20 -12.79 18.96 3.51
N SER A 21 -13.47 18.18 4.34
CA SER A 21 -12.79 17.15 5.14
C SER A 21 -12.09 16.23 4.16
N SER A 22 -10.78 16.39 3.97
CA SER A 22 -10.00 15.29 3.47
C SER A 22 -10.22 14.15 4.48
N LEU A 23 -10.72 13.02 4.02
CA LEU A 23 -10.81 11.81 4.83
C LEU A 23 -9.39 11.42 5.23
N ILE A 24 -8.93 11.95 6.36
CA ILE A 24 -7.66 11.54 6.97
C ILE A 24 -7.98 10.22 7.64
N HIS A 25 -7.45 9.12 7.12
CA HIS A 25 -7.54 7.85 7.83
C HIS A 25 -6.83 7.99 9.18
N PRO A 26 -7.47 7.58 10.27
CA PRO A 26 -6.83 7.66 11.59
C PRO A 26 -5.65 6.69 11.76
N LEU A 27 -5.37 5.84 10.77
CA LEU A 27 -4.34 4.80 10.82
C LEU A 27 -3.65 4.66 9.47
N HIS A 28 -2.32 4.77 9.45
CA HIS A 28 -1.52 4.44 8.27
C HIS A 28 -1.34 2.93 8.19
N VAL A 29 -1.97 2.29 7.22
CA VAL A 29 -1.97 0.83 7.06
C VAL A 29 -1.69 0.45 5.61
N SER A 30 -0.79 -0.51 5.43
CA SER A 30 -0.59 -1.22 4.17
C SER A 30 -0.82 -2.71 4.33
N VAL A 31 -1.18 -3.39 3.25
CA VAL A 31 -1.30 -4.85 3.21
C VAL A 31 -0.40 -5.38 2.10
N VAL A 32 0.44 -6.34 2.43
CA VAL A 32 1.24 -7.10 1.46
C VAL A 32 0.76 -8.54 1.46
N GLU A 33 0.35 -9.02 0.32
CA GLU A 33 0.00 -10.43 0.12
C GLU A 33 1.02 -11.07 -0.81
N ILE A 34 1.55 -12.20 -0.40
CA ILE A 34 2.50 -13.02 -1.17
C ILE A 34 1.86 -14.38 -1.36
N ASN A 35 1.54 -14.74 -2.60
CA ASN A 35 0.95 -16.02 -2.97
C ASN A 35 1.96 -16.84 -3.77
N TYR A 36 2.23 -18.07 -3.33
CA TYR A 36 3.09 -18.99 -4.05
C TYR A 36 2.26 -19.98 -4.85
N ASP A 37 2.26 -19.82 -6.18
CA ASP A 37 1.70 -20.77 -7.12
C ASP A 37 2.72 -21.91 -7.34
N ILE A 38 2.45 -23.07 -6.73
CA ILE A 38 3.36 -24.23 -6.76
C ILE A 38 3.46 -24.81 -8.17
N PRO A 39 2.36 -25.05 -8.91
CA PRO A 39 2.40 -25.54 -10.30
C PRO A 39 3.24 -24.68 -11.22
N GLU A 40 3.00 -23.37 -11.18
CA GLU A 40 3.67 -22.40 -12.07
C GLU A 40 5.05 -21.98 -11.55
N LYS A 41 5.39 -22.33 -10.31
CA LYS A 41 6.62 -21.90 -9.62
C LYS A 41 6.79 -20.39 -9.63
N THR A 42 5.69 -19.68 -9.42
CA THR A 42 5.66 -18.22 -9.36
C THR A 42 5.33 -17.75 -7.95
N LEU A 43 5.94 -16.65 -7.55
CA LEU A 43 5.61 -15.93 -6.35
C LEU A 43 4.97 -14.60 -6.75
N GLU A 44 3.70 -14.47 -6.52
CA GLU A 44 2.92 -13.27 -6.78
C GLU A 44 2.92 -12.38 -5.55
N ILE A 45 3.21 -11.11 -5.72
CA ILE A 45 3.26 -10.14 -4.63
C ILE A 45 2.30 -9.01 -4.95
N THR A 46 1.34 -8.78 -4.06
CA THR A 46 0.40 -7.65 -4.15
C THR A 46 0.61 -6.73 -2.95
N ALA A 47 0.90 -5.47 -3.19
CA ALA A 47 0.91 -4.43 -2.17
C ALA A 47 -0.34 -3.56 -2.32
N ARG A 48 -1.16 -3.45 -1.26
CA ARG A 48 -2.30 -2.57 -1.17
C ARG A 48 -1.98 -1.42 -0.23
N ILE A 49 -2.09 -0.20 -0.72
CA ILE A 49 -1.71 1.02 0.00
C ILE A 49 -2.81 2.07 -0.24
N PHE A 50 -3.19 2.84 0.77
CA PHE A 50 -4.10 3.96 0.57
C PHE A 50 -3.50 4.97 -0.41
N THR A 51 -4.30 5.40 -1.39
CA THR A 51 -3.85 6.20 -2.52
C THR A 51 -3.23 7.51 -2.06
N ASP A 52 -3.89 8.22 -1.16
CA ASP A 52 -3.44 9.54 -0.67
C ASP A 52 -2.14 9.45 0.14
N ASP A 53 -1.96 8.40 0.97
CA ASP A 53 -0.72 8.19 1.71
C ASP A 53 0.43 7.82 0.77
N PHE A 54 0.15 6.99 -0.24
CA PHE A 54 1.17 6.61 -1.19
C PHE A 54 1.59 7.79 -2.07
N GLU A 55 0.66 8.63 -2.53
CA GLU A 55 0.96 9.87 -3.25
C GLU A 55 1.82 10.82 -2.42
N LYS A 56 1.50 11.01 -1.12
CA LYS A 56 2.30 11.84 -0.22
C LYS A 56 3.75 11.34 -0.12
N VAL A 57 3.92 10.02 0.08
CA VAL A 57 5.26 9.42 0.20
C VAL A 57 6.04 9.50 -1.10
N LEU A 58 5.44 9.12 -2.22
CA LEU A 58 6.09 9.19 -3.53
C LEU A 58 6.43 10.63 -3.91
N GLY A 59 5.52 11.55 -3.67
CA GLY A 59 5.74 12.98 -3.91
C GLY A 59 6.94 13.52 -3.13
N LYS A 60 7.03 13.19 -1.84
CA LYS A 60 8.16 13.56 -0.98
C LYS A 60 9.47 12.91 -1.41
N LYS A 61 9.45 11.59 -1.65
CA LYS A 61 10.64 10.79 -2.02
C LYS A 61 11.27 11.27 -3.33
N PHE A 62 10.46 11.54 -4.35
CA PHE A 62 10.95 11.87 -5.69
C PHE A 62 10.95 13.36 -6.00
N GLY A 63 10.40 14.20 -5.12
CA GLY A 63 10.31 15.66 -5.36
C GLY A 63 9.44 16.04 -6.55
N LYS A 64 8.41 15.23 -6.86
CA LYS A 64 7.52 15.39 -8.01
C LYS A 64 6.06 15.23 -7.57
N LYS A 65 5.13 15.83 -8.36
CA LYS A 65 3.71 15.58 -8.15
C LYS A 65 3.42 14.09 -8.34
N ALA A 66 2.79 13.49 -7.36
CA ALA A 66 2.21 12.15 -7.44
C ALA A 66 0.69 12.26 -7.50
N ASP A 67 0.07 11.59 -8.48
CA ASP A 67 -1.36 11.65 -8.71
C ASP A 67 -1.77 10.42 -9.52
N PHE A 68 -2.28 9.41 -8.83
CA PHE A 68 -2.68 8.14 -9.44
C PHE A 68 -3.94 8.26 -10.30
N TYR A 69 -4.79 9.25 -10.03
CA TYR A 69 -6.04 9.45 -10.78
C TYR A 69 -5.82 10.18 -12.11
N SER A 70 -4.68 10.82 -12.28
CA SER A 70 -4.38 11.61 -13.48
C SER A 70 -3.71 10.77 -14.55
N THR A 71 -4.36 10.64 -15.70
CA THR A 71 -3.79 9.97 -16.89
C THR A 71 -2.50 10.62 -17.41
N THR A 72 -2.29 11.91 -17.11
CA THR A 72 -1.07 12.64 -17.47
C THR A 72 0.18 12.09 -16.77
N TYR A 73 0.02 11.48 -15.59
CA TYR A 73 1.12 11.00 -14.77
C TYR A 73 1.28 9.48 -14.78
N THR A 74 0.54 8.73 -15.60
CA THR A 74 0.55 7.26 -15.61
C THR A 74 1.96 6.67 -15.66
N ASP A 75 2.78 7.08 -16.63
CA ASP A 75 4.14 6.56 -16.78
C ASP A 75 5.06 7.02 -15.63
N GLN A 76 4.88 8.25 -15.15
CA GLN A 76 5.63 8.76 -14.00
C GLN A 76 5.28 7.97 -12.73
N MET A 77 3.98 7.70 -12.49
CA MET A 77 3.54 6.91 -11.33
C MET A 77 4.08 5.49 -11.41
N ALA A 78 4.01 4.83 -12.59
CA ALA A 78 4.59 3.51 -12.78
C ALA A 78 6.09 3.49 -12.49
N ALA A 79 6.84 4.50 -12.96
CA ALA A 79 8.28 4.60 -12.69
C ALA A 79 8.58 4.80 -11.20
N MET A 80 7.83 5.67 -10.50
CA MET A 80 7.98 5.90 -9.07
C MET A 80 7.69 4.65 -8.25
N VAL A 81 6.59 3.96 -8.52
CA VAL A 81 6.18 2.73 -7.85
C VAL A 81 7.21 1.62 -8.05
N LYS A 82 7.66 1.43 -9.29
CA LYS A 82 8.69 0.45 -9.66
C LYS A 82 10.01 0.68 -8.94
N ALA A 83 10.38 1.92 -8.67
CA ALA A 83 11.57 2.24 -7.91
C ALA A 83 11.36 2.12 -6.40
N TYR A 84 10.23 2.60 -5.88
CA TYR A 84 9.96 2.69 -4.45
C TYR A 84 9.77 1.33 -3.78
N ILE A 85 8.88 0.49 -4.33
CA ILE A 85 8.49 -0.76 -3.65
C ILE A 85 9.69 -1.69 -3.40
N PRO A 86 10.59 -1.99 -4.38
CA PRO A 86 11.72 -2.87 -4.12
C PRO A 86 12.76 -2.32 -3.13
N GLU A 87 12.80 -1.01 -2.92
CA GLU A 87 13.65 -0.39 -1.90
C GLU A 87 13.12 -0.67 -0.48
N HIS A 88 11.80 -0.76 -0.33
CA HIS A 88 11.13 -0.87 0.97
C HIS A 88 10.54 -2.25 1.28
N LEU A 89 10.42 -3.11 0.27
CA LEU A 89 9.96 -4.49 0.43
C LEU A 89 11.01 -5.45 -0.13
N THR A 90 11.59 -6.26 0.71
CA THR A 90 12.53 -7.32 0.30
C THR A 90 12.05 -8.65 0.82
N VAL A 91 12.14 -9.69 -0.01
CA VAL A 91 11.71 -11.04 0.31
C VAL A 91 12.89 -12.01 0.17
N TRP A 92 13.04 -12.89 1.15
CA TRP A 92 14.02 -13.98 1.14
C TRP A 92 13.31 -15.32 1.25
N LEU A 93 13.74 -16.29 0.46
CA LEU A 93 13.33 -17.68 0.53
C LEU A 93 14.53 -18.51 0.97
N ASP A 94 14.39 -19.25 2.07
CA ASP A 94 15.50 -20.03 2.69
C ASP A 94 16.79 -19.19 2.77
N LYS A 95 16.68 -17.96 3.27
CA LYS A 95 17.76 -16.95 3.43
C LYS A 95 18.35 -16.39 2.13
N LYS A 96 17.81 -16.75 0.95
CA LYS A 96 18.26 -16.22 -0.34
C LYS A 96 17.30 -15.10 -0.78
N PRO A 97 17.79 -13.90 -1.07
CA PRO A 97 16.93 -12.83 -1.56
C PRO A 97 16.40 -13.19 -2.95
N ILE A 98 15.12 -12.89 -3.19
CA ILE A 98 14.52 -13.04 -4.51
C ILE A 98 14.42 -11.69 -5.21
N LYS A 99 14.49 -11.74 -6.54
CA LYS A 99 14.17 -10.60 -7.40
C LYS A 99 12.78 -10.82 -7.95
N TYR A 100 12.00 -9.76 -7.99
CA TYR A 100 10.68 -9.75 -8.57
C TYR A 100 10.52 -8.57 -9.53
N ILE A 101 9.66 -8.71 -10.52
CA ILE A 101 9.39 -7.71 -11.55
C ILE A 101 8.05 -7.05 -11.32
N TYR A 102 7.96 -5.77 -11.61
CA TYR A 102 6.72 -5.02 -11.60
C TYR A 102 5.84 -5.40 -12.80
N LEU A 103 4.58 -5.75 -12.53
CA LEU A 103 3.59 -6.10 -13.54
C LEU A 103 2.65 -4.93 -13.84
N GLY A 104 2.34 -4.11 -12.86
CA GLY A 104 1.40 -3.01 -12.99
C GLY A 104 0.84 -2.56 -11.66
N HIS A 105 -0.06 -1.58 -11.73
CA HIS A 105 -0.87 -1.15 -10.60
C HIS A 105 -2.26 -0.74 -11.08
N GLU A 106 -3.22 -0.78 -10.17
CA GLU A 106 -4.58 -0.26 -10.40
C GLU A 106 -5.13 0.38 -9.13
N ILE A 107 -6.16 1.20 -9.31
CA ILE A 107 -6.86 1.83 -8.18
C ILE A 107 -8.18 1.08 -7.98
N ILE A 108 -8.40 0.58 -6.76
CA ILE A 108 -9.66 -0.04 -6.36
C ILE A 108 -10.16 0.66 -5.09
N GLY A 109 -11.25 1.41 -5.22
CA GLY A 109 -11.75 2.26 -4.14
C GLY A 109 -10.76 3.37 -3.77
N GLU A 110 -10.32 3.38 -2.53
CA GLU A 110 -9.37 4.37 -1.99
C GLU A 110 -7.93 3.86 -1.94
N ALA A 111 -7.65 2.70 -2.53
CA ALA A 111 -6.33 2.07 -2.46
C ALA A 111 -5.74 1.80 -3.85
N VAL A 112 -4.42 1.92 -3.92
CA VAL A 112 -3.61 1.44 -5.04
C VAL A 112 -3.20 0.01 -4.75
N PHE A 113 -3.46 -0.88 -5.70
CA PHE A 113 -2.98 -2.25 -5.74
C PHE A 113 -1.81 -2.32 -6.69
N VAL A 114 -0.67 -2.75 -6.20
CA VAL A 114 0.58 -2.86 -6.98
C VAL A 114 0.96 -4.32 -7.09
N TYR A 115 1.24 -4.78 -8.30
CA TYR A 115 1.50 -6.18 -8.63
C TYR A 115 2.94 -6.40 -9.05
N PHE A 116 3.56 -7.42 -8.44
CA PHE A 116 4.87 -7.92 -8.79
C PHE A 116 4.85 -9.44 -8.86
N GLN A 117 5.83 -10.00 -9.57
CA GLN A 117 5.99 -11.45 -9.73
C GLN A 117 7.46 -11.85 -9.73
N ALA A 118 7.75 -12.99 -9.08
CA ALA A 118 9.02 -13.69 -9.22
C ALA A 118 8.77 -15.05 -9.88
N GLU A 119 9.38 -15.27 -11.02
CA GLU A 119 9.29 -16.53 -11.78
C GLU A 119 10.37 -17.51 -11.36
N ASN A 120 10.21 -18.79 -11.73
CA ASN A 120 11.15 -19.87 -11.45
C ASN A 120 11.51 -19.97 -9.96
N THR A 121 10.55 -19.65 -9.09
CA THR A 121 10.73 -19.70 -7.64
C THR A 121 10.80 -21.13 -7.16
N PRO A 122 11.90 -21.55 -6.50
CA PRO A 122 12.02 -22.91 -5.99
C PRO A 122 11.12 -23.13 -4.78
N LEU A 123 10.83 -24.39 -4.46
CA LEU A 123 10.23 -24.75 -3.18
C LEU A 123 11.10 -24.30 -2.01
N PHE A 124 10.48 -23.73 -1.00
CA PHE A 124 11.16 -23.18 0.18
C PHE A 124 10.52 -23.67 1.48
N SER A 125 11.25 -23.56 2.59
CA SER A 125 10.78 -23.88 3.93
C SER A 125 10.56 -22.62 4.77
N THR A 126 11.25 -21.54 4.44
CA THR A 126 11.12 -20.27 5.16
C THR A 126 10.96 -19.15 4.15
N LEU A 127 10.04 -18.22 4.47
CA LEU A 127 9.93 -16.93 3.81
C LEU A 127 10.16 -15.86 4.87
N GLU A 128 11.13 -15.01 4.64
CA GLU A 128 11.37 -13.82 5.44
C GLU A 128 11.10 -12.60 4.58
N LEU A 129 10.51 -11.56 5.16
CA LEU A 129 10.34 -10.29 4.48
C LEU A 129 10.79 -9.14 5.37
N LYS A 130 11.34 -8.12 4.73
CA LYS A 130 11.50 -6.79 5.29
C LYS A 130 10.50 -5.89 4.59
N ASN A 131 9.64 -5.24 5.38
CA ASN A 131 8.62 -4.33 4.90
C ASN A 131 8.71 -3.02 5.69
N SER A 132 9.18 -1.98 5.02
CA SER A 132 9.27 -0.61 5.53
C SER A 132 8.49 0.37 4.63
N LEU A 133 7.45 -0.13 3.95
CA LEU A 133 6.58 0.70 3.13
C LEU A 133 6.00 1.84 3.95
N LEU A 134 6.06 3.05 3.42
CA LEU A 134 5.56 4.31 3.99
C LEU A 134 6.29 4.83 5.24
N TYR A 135 7.32 4.14 5.75
CA TYR A 135 8.09 4.60 6.92
C TYR A 135 8.86 5.89 6.69
N ASP A 136 9.06 6.30 5.43
CA ASP A 136 9.67 7.59 5.07
C ASP A 136 8.86 8.81 5.58
N LEU A 137 7.58 8.61 5.88
CA LEU A 137 6.67 9.69 6.24
C LEU A 137 5.84 9.40 7.49
N PHE A 138 5.53 8.14 7.76
CA PHE A 138 4.63 7.74 8.85
C PHE A 138 5.35 6.81 9.83
N ASP A 139 5.59 7.28 11.03
CA ASP A 139 6.24 6.53 12.13
C ASP A 139 5.27 5.57 12.83
N ASP A 140 3.96 5.81 12.69
CA ASP A 140 2.87 4.96 13.20
C ASP A 140 2.39 3.92 12.17
N GLN A 141 3.10 3.78 11.04
CA GLN A 141 2.74 2.83 9.97
C GLN A 141 2.61 1.41 10.50
N SER A 142 1.51 0.76 10.12
CA SER A 142 1.26 -0.67 10.32
C SER A 142 1.23 -1.40 8.98
N SER A 143 1.96 -2.51 8.89
CA SER A 143 1.97 -3.36 7.69
C SER A 143 1.41 -4.75 8.03
N ILE A 144 0.32 -5.13 7.37
CA ILE A 144 -0.25 -6.48 7.47
C ILE A 144 0.34 -7.31 6.33
N ASN A 145 0.98 -8.41 6.67
CA ASN A 145 1.64 -9.27 5.70
C ASN A 145 0.96 -10.64 5.68
N HIS A 146 0.48 -11.06 4.53
CA HIS A 146 -0.10 -12.37 4.29
C HIS A 146 0.81 -13.17 3.38
N VAL A 147 1.08 -14.42 3.74
CA VAL A 147 1.77 -15.38 2.87
C VAL A 147 0.88 -16.58 2.67
N ILE A 148 0.59 -16.91 1.43
CA ILE A 148 -0.28 -18.03 1.03
C ILE A 148 0.58 -19.06 0.32
N VAL A 149 0.59 -20.28 0.88
CA VAL A 149 1.30 -21.43 0.30
C VAL A 149 0.38 -22.64 0.36
N ALA A 150 0.19 -23.31 -0.76
CA ALA A 150 -0.74 -24.45 -0.89
C ALA A 150 -2.16 -24.12 -0.36
N GLY A 151 -2.66 -22.92 -0.61
CA GLY A 151 -3.97 -22.43 -0.19
C GLY A 151 -4.08 -22.09 1.32
N LYS A 152 -3.02 -22.25 2.10
CA LYS A 152 -2.99 -21.89 3.52
C LYS A 152 -2.39 -20.49 3.70
N ARG A 153 -3.18 -19.61 4.32
CA ARG A 153 -2.77 -18.23 4.64
C ARG A 153 -2.10 -18.17 6.01
N HIS A 154 -0.92 -17.59 6.05
CA HIS A 154 -0.22 -17.18 7.27
C HIS A 154 -0.15 -15.66 7.31
N SER A 155 -0.34 -15.07 8.47
CA SER A 155 -0.42 -13.61 8.61
C SER A 155 0.47 -13.10 9.73
N ASN A 156 1.04 -11.93 9.52
CA ASN A 156 1.83 -11.20 10.52
C ASN A 156 1.50 -9.71 10.39
N LYS A 157 1.54 -8.98 11.51
CA LYS A 157 1.45 -7.54 11.56
C LYS A 157 2.78 -6.98 12.04
N ILE A 158 3.37 -6.07 11.27
CA ILE A 158 4.54 -5.28 11.63
C ILE A 158 4.08 -3.87 11.97
N VAL A 159 4.59 -3.29 13.04
CA VAL A 159 4.32 -1.91 13.47
C VAL A 159 5.66 -1.22 13.66
N GLY A 160 5.82 -0.01 13.13
CA GLY A 160 7.06 0.75 13.29
C GLY A 160 7.54 0.84 14.74
N PRO A 161 8.84 0.74 15.00
CA PRO A 161 9.96 0.71 14.05
C PRO A 161 10.34 -0.69 13.51
N GLU A 162 9.62 -1.75 13.88
CA GLU A 162 9.88 -3.09 13.35
C GLU A 162 9.62 -3.14 11.84
N THR A 163 10.43 -3.94 11.13
CA THR A 163 10.34 -4.05 9.67
C THR A 163 10.31 -5.48 9.16
N THR A 164 10.50 -6.49 10.03
CA THR A 164 10.73 -7.86 9.59
C THR A 164 9.64 -8.83 10.03
N ALA A 165 9.29 -9.77 9.17
CA ALA A 165 8.44 -10.91 9.51
C ALA A 165 9.06 -12.19 8.92
N SER A 166 8.82 -13.32 9.61
CA SER A 166 9.29 -14.65 9.18
C SER A 166 8.15 -15.65 9.24
N PHE A 167 8.06 -16.48 8.22
CA PHE A 167 7.07 -17.54 8.07
C PHE A 167 7.78 -18.86 7.82
N LYS A 168 7.31 -19.93 8.47
CA LYS A 168 7.86 -21.28 8.33
C LYS A 168 6.82 -22.22 7.75
N PHE A 169 7.24 -23.05 6.81
CA PHE A 169 6.41 -24.00 6.10
C PHE A 169 7.00 -25.39 6.18
N GLU A 170 6.16 -26.39 6.33
CA GLU A 170 6.59 -27.77 6.23
C GLU A 170 6.72 -28.15 4.75
N LYS A 171 7.89 -28.60 4.32
CA LYS A 171 8.11 -29.05 2.93
C LYS A 171 7.13 -30.14 2.49
N SER A 172 6.71 -31.00 3.41
CA SER A 172 5.69 -32.01 3.15
C SER A 172 4.29 -31.45 2.85
N GLY A 173 3.97 -30.27 3.35
CA GLY A 173 2.70 -29.56 3.05
C GLY A 173 2.69 -28.88 1.68
N ILE A 174 3.86 -28.70 1.08
CA ILE A 174 4.03 -28.05 -0.23
C ILE A 174 4.03 -29.09 -1.37
N ILE A 175 4.26 -30.38 -1.06
CA ILE A 175 4.44 -31.46 -2.04
C ILE A 175 3.18 -32.31 -2.23
N LYS A 176 2.06 -31.98 -1.58
CA LYS A 176 0.81 -32.75 -1.71
C LYS A 176 -0.11 -32.20 -2.78
#